data_6cadcf5b281339dec1b329967a8db073
#
_entry.id   6cadcf5b281339dec1b329967a8db073
#
_cell.length_a   1.000
_cell.length_b   1.000
_cell.length_c   1.000
_cell.angle_alpha   90.00
_cell.angle_beta   90.00
_cell.angle_gamma   90.00
#
_symmetry.space_group_name_H-M   'P 1'
#
loop_
_entity.id
_entity.type
_entity.pdbx_description
1 polymer ?
#
loop_
_entity_poly.entity_id
_entity_poly.type
_entity_poly.pdbx_seq_one_letter_code
_entity_poly.pdbx_strand_id
1 'polypeptide(L)'
;MKPWYDNYCFAQECYGETTMYNSNMVLYFVKNYIDDGKAPRNMIESNIRIDYEKLRMLIRKDKEFAHDASVIQTLVSQGFITGELKDSFPAVSITNPDNFVSLLYYFGMLTISGTYKGKTRLTIPNMVVQEQLYTYLLNTYDEADLSFSSYEKSELSSALAYDGDWQSYFGYIADCLHRYASQRDKQKGESFVHGFTLAMTAQNRFYRPVSEQDTQEGYVDIFLCPMLEIYSDMKHSYIVELKYAKYKDSETRVEELRREAIAQADRYADTLSLIHISE
;
A
#
# COMPACT_ATOMS: atom_id res chain seq x y z
N MET A 1 14.32 -0.89 11.16
CA MET A 1 13.31 -0.67 12.20
C MET A 1 12.44 0.56 11.95
N LYS A 2 13.01 1.73 11.62
CA LYS A 2 12.27 2.99 11.44
C LYS A 2 11.09 2.88 10.44
N PRO A 3 11.23 2.42 9.18
CA PRO A 3 10.13 2.35 8.23
C PRO A 3 8.97 1.44 8.67
N TRP A 4 9.26 0.49 9.58
CA TRP A 4 8.29 -0.52 10.02
C TRP A 4 7.43 -0.09 11.19
N TYR A 5 7.93 0.74 12.11
CA TYR A 5 7.29 0.97 13.40
C TYR A 5 7.17 2.43 13.82
N ASP A 6 7.78 3.35 13.08
CA ASP A 6 7.77 4.79 13.34
C ASP A 6 6.63 5.52 12.61
N ASN A 7 6.70 6.84 12.58
CA ASN A 7 5.82 7.78 11.89
C ASN A 7 4.45 8.01 12.53
N TYR A 8 4.23 7.63 13.78
CA TYR A 8 3.01 8.01 14.46
C TYR A 8 3.06 9.47 14.93
N CYS A 9 2.05 10.24 14.56
CA CYS A 9 1.77 11.58 15.05
C CYS A 9 0.29 11.65 15.45
N PHE A 10 0.04 11.88 16.75
CA PHE A 10 -1.30 11.87 17.33
C PHE A 10 -1.78 13.27 17.76
N ALA A 11 -1.03 14.31 17.48
CA ALA A 11 -1.42 15.68 17.73
C ALA A 11 -1.02 16.56 16.54
N GLN A 12 -1.93 17.41 16.09
CA GLN A 12 -1.70 18.28 14.94
C GLN A 12 -0.53 19.25 15.18
N GLU A 13 -0.39 19.69 16.43
CA GLU A 13 0.64 20.63 16.88
C GLU A 13 2.04 20.03 16.83
N CYS A 14 2.14 18.70 16.92
CA CYS A 14 3.42 17.98 16.89
C CYS A 14 3.82 17.52 15.47
N TYR A 15 2.98 17.79 14.47
CA TYR A 15 3.29 17.39 13.11
C TYR A 15 4.53 18.09 12.57
N GLY A 16 5.48 17.32 12.06
CA GLY A 16 6.74 17.82 11.52
C GLY A 16 7.86 17.99 12.56
N GLU A 17 7.56 17.87 13.87
CA GLU A 17 8.56 17.99 14.93
C GLU A 17 9.10 16.63 15.37
N THR A 18 8.22 15.74 15.78
CA THR A 18 8.57 14.41 16.29
C THR A 18 7.58 13.35 15.85
N THR A 19 8.08 12.15 15.64
CA THR A 19 7.27 10.96 15.40
C THR A 19 7.46 9.94 16.53
N MET A 20 6.48 9.10 16.74
CA MET A 20 6.49 8.07 17.78
C MET A 20 6.54 6.69 17.17
N TYR A 21 7.22 5.78 17.87
CA TYR A 21 7.27 4.37 17.54
C TYR A 21 6.12 3.61 18.21
N ASN A 22 5.65 2.56 17.57
CA ASN A 22 4.82 1.56 18.24
C ASN A 22 5.70 0.77 19.23
N SER A 23 5.49 0.99 20.53
CA SER A 23 6.32 0.41 21.59
C SER A 23 6.31 -1.12 21.61
N ASN A 24 5.16 -1.75 21.38
CA ASN A 24 5.06 -3.22 21.37
C ASN A 24 5.88 -3.82 20.23
N MET A 25 5.85 -3.17 19.05
CA MET A 25 6.61 -3.63 17.89
C MET A 25 8.11 -3.43 18.06
N VAL A 26 8.52 -2.33 18.70
CA VAL A 26 9.93 -2.11 19.06
C VAL A 26 10.42 -3.19 20.02
N LEU A 27 9.65 -3.51 21.07
CA LEU A 27 9.98 -4.57 22.01
C LEU A 27 10.09 -5.94 21.34
N TYR A 28 9.16 -6.24 20.44
CA TYR A 28 9.21 -7.46 19.62
C TYR A 28 10.49 -7.53 18.79
N PHE A 29 10.85 -6.45 18.09
CA PHE A 29 12.07 -6.39 17.30
C PHE A 29 13.33 -6.58 18.15
N VAL A 30 13.43 -5.82 19.26
CA VAL A 30 14.60 -5.86 20.15
C VAL A 30 14.77 -7.25 20.75
N LYS A 31 13.68 -7.90 21.18
CA LYS A 31 13.72 -9.26 21.71
C LYS A 31 14.28 -10.23 20.65
N ASN A 32 13.74 -10.26 19.45
CA ASN A 32 14.22 -11.15 18.39
C ASN A 32 15.69 -10.85 18.01
N TYR A 33 16.06 -9.56 17.99
CA TYR A 33 17.43 -9.17 17.69
C TYR A 33 18.44 -9.62 18.75
N ILE A 34 18.04 -9.59 20.02
CA ILE A 34 18.87 -10.11 21.14
C ILE A 34 19.00 -11.63 21.04
N ASP A 35 17.89 -12.34 20.74
CA ASP A 35 17.85 -13.79 20.74
C ASP A 35 18.60 -14.37 19.50
N ASP A 36 18.44 -13.78 18.33
CA ASP A 36 18.91 -14.31 17.04
C ASP A 36 20.11 -13.56 16.43
N GLY A 37 20.46 -12.39 16.95
CA GLY A 37 21.53 -11.51 16.42
C GLY A 37 21.19 -10.83 15.10
N LYS A 38 19.92 -10.88 14.66
CA LYS A 38 19.44 -10.31 13.39
C LYS A 38 17.99 -9.87 13.47
N ALA A 39 17.57 -9.05 12.52
CA ALA A 39 16.17 -8.63 12.40
C ALA A 39 15.22 -9.83 12.22
N PRO A 40 14.00 -9.78 12.82
CA PRO A 40 13.01 -10.82 12.64
C PRO A 40 12.61 -10.92 11.16
N ARG A 41 12.47 -12.14 10.64
CA ARG A 41 11.99 -12.37 9.26
C ARG A 41 10.57 -11.87 9.04
N ASN A 42 9.76 -11.95 10.09
CA ASN A 42 8.40 -11.41 10.10
C ASN A 42 8.39 -10.18 11.00
N MET A 43 8.16 -9.03 10.41
CA MET A 43 8.19 -7.75 11.13
C MET A 43 6.92 -7.49 11.96
N ILE A 44 5.93 -8.40 11.92
CA ILE A 44 4.69 -8.30 12.70
C ILE A 44 4.62 -9.44 13.69
N GLU A 45 4.45 -9.10 14.98
CA GLU A 45 4.17 -10.07 16.02
C GLU A 45 2.79 -10.73 15.82
N SER A 46 2.71 -12.04 16.09
CA SER A 46 1.50 -12.84 15.87
C SER A 46 0.28 -12.31 16.65
N ASN A 47 0.47 -11.84 17.88
CA ASN A 47 -0.63 -11.31 18.71
C ASN A 47 -1.20 -10.01 18.14
N ILE A 48 -0.33 -9.12 17.64
CA ILE A 48 -0.75 -7.87 17.00
C ILE A 48 -1.51 -8.17 15.71
N ARG A 49 -1.10 -9.19 14.96
CA ARG A 49 -1.83 -9.66 13.77
C ARG A 49 -3.26 -10.07 14.11
N ILE A 50 -3.47 -10.75 15.25
CA ILE A 50 -4.81 -11.14 15.70
C ILE A 50 -5.69 -9.92 16.04
N ASP A 51 -5.11 -8.87 16.61
CA ASP A 51 -5.85 -7.64 16.92
C ASP A 51 -6.25 -6.89 15.65
N TYR A 52 -5.41 -6.90 14.63
CA TYR A 52 -5.80 -6.40 13.30
C TYR A 52 -6.90 -7.24 12.63
N GLU A 53 -6.96 -8.55 12.89
CA GLU A 53 -8.07 -9.38 12.40
C GLU A 53 -9.41 -9.02 13.03
N LYS A 54 -9.45 -8.67 14.31
CA LYS A 54 -10.67 -8.14 14.93
C LYS A 54 -11.11 -6.82 14.28
N LEU A 55 -10.16 -5.94 13.96
CA LEU A 55 -10.43 -4.72 13.23
C LEU A 55 -10.97 -5.01 11.81
N ARG A 56 -10.48 -6.05 11.14
CA ARG A 56 -11.01 -6.49 9.83
C ARG A 56 -12.52 -6.79 9.87
N MET A 57 -13.03 -7.34 10.96
CA MET A 57 -14.47 -7.58 11.13
C MET A 57 -15.28 -6.28 11.19
N LEU A 58 -14.70 -5.22 11.77
CA LEU A 58 -15.32 -3.89 11.81
C LEU A 58 -15.27 -3.23 10.43
N ILE A 59 -14.16 -3.37 9.73
CA ILE A 59 -13.95 -2.81 8.40
C ILE A 59 -14.85 -3.50 7.34
N ARG A 60 -15.16 -4.80 7.49
CA ARG A 60 -16.12 -5.49 6.61
C ARG A 60 -17.48 -4.79 6.57
N LYS A 61 -17.88 -4.14 7.65
CA LYS A 61 -19.11 -3.36 7.72
C LYS A 61 -19.05 -2.07 6.91
N ASP A 62 -17.86 -1.47 6.71
CA ASP A 62 -17.68 -0.28 5.85
C ASP A 62 -18.13 -0.57 4.40
N LYS A 63 -17.90 -1.80 3.92
CA LYS A 63 -18.25 -2.21 2.56
C LYS A 63 -19.75 -2.37 2.33
N GLU A 64 -20.50 -2.75 3.36
CA GLU A 64 -21.96 -2.90 3.26
C GLU A 64 -22.68 -1.54 3.17
N PHE A 65 -22.05 -0.46 3.61
CA PHE A 65 -22.63 0.87 3.73
C PHE A 65 -22.06 1.91 2.76
N ALA A 66 -20.90 1.66 2.16
CA ALA A 66 -20.27 2.59 1.21
C ALA A 66 -20.73 2.30 -0.22
N HIS A 67 -21.62 3.12 -0.75
CA HIS A 67 -22.06 2.99 -2.14
C HIS A 67 -21.00 3.41 -3.18
N ASP A 68 -19.99 4.23 -2.83
CA ASP A 68 -19.12 4.83 -3.86
C ASP A 68 -17.61 4.64 -3.73
N ALA A 69 -17.02 4.52 -2.57
CA ALA A 69 -15.63 4.11 -2.38
C ALA A 69 -15.36 3.81 -0.92
N SER A 70 -14.77 2.67 -0.62
CA SER A 70 -14.33 2.41 0.75
C SER A 70 -13.22 3.40 1.12
N VAL A 71 -13.24 3.88 2.36
CA VAL A 71 -12.21 4.77 2.92
C VAL A 71 -10.81 4.18 2.70
N ILE A 72 -10.67 2.87 2.88
CA ILE A 72 -9.40 2.17 2.70
C ILE A 72 -8.95 2.18 1.25
N GLN A 73 -9.86 1.98 0.30
CA GLN A 73 -9.49 2.06 -1.12
C GLN A 73 -9.02 3.47 -1.51
N THR A 74 -9.70 4.50 -1.01
CA THR A 74 -9.28 5.89 -1.21
C THR A 74 -7.89 6.14 -0.60
N LEU A 75 -7.68 5.68 0.64
CA LEU A 75 -6.41 5.79 1.34
C LEU A 75 -5.27 5.10 0.58
N VAL A 76 -5.50 3.89 0.07
CA VAL A 76 -4.48 3.13 -0.69
C VAL A 76 -4.20 3.78 -2.05
N SER A 77 -5.23 4.25 -2.76
CA SER A 77 -5.07 4.79 -4.11
C SER A 77 -4.55 6.23 -4.15
N GLN A 78 -4.84 7.04 -3.11
CA GLN A 78 -4.42 8.45 -3.03
C GLN A 78 -3.27 8.69 -2.05
N GLY A 79 -2.85 7.66 -1.29
CA GLY A 79 -1.83 7.78 -0.23
C GLY A 79 -2.31 8.51 1.02
N PHE A 80 -3.45 9.19 1.00
CA PHE A 80 -4.02 9.91 2.15
C PHE A 80 -5.55 10.04 2.06
N ILE A 81 -6.14 10.34 3.20
CA ILE A 81 -7.53 10.80 3.31
C ILE A 81 -7.61 12.06 4.15
N THR A 82 -8.72 12.75 4.09
CA THR A 82 -8.99 13.90 4.97
C THR A 82 -10.25 13.65 5.79
N GLY A 83 -10.26 14.06 7.04
CA GLY A 83 -11.42 13.91 7.91
C GLY A 83 -11.33 14.77 9.16
N GLU A 84 -12.45 14.88 9.86
CA GLU A 84 -12.52 15.44 11.20
C GLU A 84 -12.44 14.30 12.20
N LEU A 85 -11.46 14.34 13.09
CA LEU A 85 -11.31 13.36 14.14
C LEU A 85 -12.29 13.66 15.28
N LYS A 86 -13.10 12.67 15.64
CA LYS A 86 -14.09 12.76 16.71
C LYS A 86 -13.61 11.98 17.92
N ASP A 87 -13.60 12.61 19.08
CA ASP A 87 -13.12 12.00 20.31
C ASP A 87 -14.06 10.88 20.83
N SER A 88 -15.34 10.93 20.46
CA SER A 88 -16.32 9.90 20.81
C SER A 88 -17.47 9.84 19.82
N PHE A 89 -18.02 8.66 19.63
CA PHE A 89 -19.21 8.42 18.83
C PHE A 89 -19.93 7.13 19.30
N PRO A 90 -21.26 7.04 19.17
CA PRO A 90 -22.01 5.83 19.51
C PRO A 90 -21.59 4.64 18.62
N ALA A 91 -21.53 3.44 19.18
CA ALA A 91 -21.16 2.23 18.44
C ALA A 91 -22.06 1.95 17.22
N VAL A 92 -23.33 2.36 17.27
CA VAL A 92 -24.28 2.27 16.14
C VAL A 92 -23.93 3.19 14.97
N SER A 93 -23.07 4.20 15.20
CA SER A 93 -22.66 5.19 14.19
C SER A 93 -21.27 4.90 13.61
N ILE A 94 -20.69 3.73 13.88
CA ILE A 94 -19.36 3.31 13.33
C ILE A 94 -19.38 3.28 11.80
N THR A 95 -20.52 3.02 11.21
CA THR A 95 -20.69 2.95 9.74
C THR A 95 -20.70 4.31 9.04
N ASN A 96 -20.74 5.41 9.79
CA ASN A 96 -20.54 6.74 9.21
C ASN A 96 -19.08 6.89 8.81
N PRO A 97 -18.75 7.29 7.55
CA PRO A 97 -17.37 7.42 7.07
C PRO A 97 -16.46 8.25 7.97
N ASP A 98 -16.95 9.37 8.53
CA ASP A 98 -16.16 10.23 9.43
C ASP A 98 -15.83 9.53 10.76
N ASN A 99 -16.77 8.73 11.30
CA ASN A 99 -16.55 7.97 12.52
C ASN A 99 -15.60 6.79 12.26
N PHE A 100 -15.70 6.19 11.07
CA PHE A 100 -14.80 5.12 10.65
C PHE A 100 -13.35 5.62 10.51
N VAL A 101 -13.13 6.81 9.95
CA VAL A 101 -11.81 7.46 9.90
C VAL A 101 -11.26 7.66 11.32
N SER A 102 -12.08 8.16 12.25
CA SER A 102 -11.70 8.33 13.66
C SER A 102 -11.34 6.99 14.30
N LEU A 103 -12.11 5.93 14.02
CA LEU A 103 -11.85 4.58 14.51
C LEU A 103 -10.47 4.08 14.03
N LEU A 104 -10.19 4.17 12.73
CA LEU A 104 -8.90 3.78 12.17
C LEU A 104 -7.74 4.55 12.82
N TYR A 105 -7.92 5.84 13.06
CA TYR A 105 -6.91 6.66 13.72
C TYR A 105 -6.65 6.21 15.16
N TYR A 106 -7.69 6.00 15.98
CA TYR A 106 -7.54 5.54 17.37
C TYR A 106 -7.00 4.12 17.49
N PHE A 107 -7.21 3.29 16.49
CA PHE A 107 -6.57 1.97 16.39
C PHE A 107 -5.13 2.02 15.86
N GLY A 108 -4.58 3.21 15.59
CA GLY A 108 -3.23 3.36 15.07
C GLY A 108 -3.04 2.90 13.62
N MET A 109 -4.14 2.80 12.87
CA MET A 109 -4.07 2.49 11.43
C MET A 109 -3.83 3.75 10.58
N LEU A 110 -4.07 4.92 11.15
CA LEU A 110 -3.83 6.21 10.55
C LEU A 110 -2.98 7.07 11.46
N THR A 111 -2.26 8.01 10.87
CA THR A 111 -1.47 9.03 11.54
C THR A 111 -1.76 10.40 10.92
N ILE A 112 -1.59 11.47 11.69
CA ILE A 112 -1.68 12.83 11.17
C ILE A 112 -0.46 13.11 10.29
N SER A 113 -0.72 13.57 9.06
CA SER A 113 0.31 13.94 8.07
C SER A 113 0.15 15.39 7.58
N GLY A 114 -0.45 16.26 8.40
CA GLY A 114 -0.64 17.68 8.16
C GLY A 114 -2.08 18.07 7.90
N THR A 115 -2.27 19.09 7.08
CA THR A 115 -3.58 19.59 6.66
C THR A 115 -3.70 19.63 5.15
N TYR A 116 -4.91 19.41 4.66
CA TYR A 116 -5.23 19.56 3.25
C TYR A 116 -6.60 20.27 3.12
N LYS A 117 -6.63 21.40 2.47
CA LYS A 117 -7.85 22.23 2.30
C LYS A 117 -8.60 22.50 3.63
N GLY A 118 -7.84 22.77 4.70
CA GLY A 118 -8.39 23.08 6.01
C GLY A 118 -8.87 21.90 6.85
N LYS A 119 -8.73 20.67 6.36
CA LYS A 119 -9.06 19.44 7.08
C LYS A 119 -7.80 18.69 7.50
N THR A 120 -7.87 17.90 8.57
CA THR A 120 -6.77 17.02 8.98
C THR A 120 -6.49 16.03 7.86
N ARG A 121 -5.24 15.99 7.41
CA ARG A 121 -4.74 15.00 6.47
C ARG A 121 -4.21 13.81 7.25
N LEU A 122 -4.64 12.61 6.86
CA LEU A 122 -4.32 11.35 7.50
C LEU A 122 -3.73 10.38 6.49
N THR A 123 -2.69 9.66 6.89
CA THR A 123 -1.99 8.68 6.06
C THR A 123 -1.69 7.41 6.83
N ILE A 124 -1.23 6.37 6.16
CA ILE A 124 -0.73 5.14 6.76
C ILE A 124 0.60 5.45 7.45
N PRO A 125 0.77 5.12 8.75
CA PRO A 125 1.97 5.52 9.49
C PRO A 125 3.24 4.78 9.04
N ASN A 126 3.15 3.48 8.76
CA ASN A 126 4.32 2.65 8.52
C ASN A 126 4.00 1.36 7.77
N MET A 127 5.04 0.60 7.46
CA MET A 127 4.94 -0.61 6.65
C MET A 127 4.12 -1.74 7.30
N VAL A 128 4.14 -1.84 8.63
CA VAL A 128 3.32 -2.85 9.33
C VAL A 128 1.84 -2.60 9.08
N VAL A 129 1.41 -1.36 9.24
CA VAL A 129 0.01 -0.97 9.00
C VAL A 129 -0.33 -1.07 7.52
N GLN A 130 0.59 -0.65 6.66
CA GLN A 130 0.45 -0.75 5.20
C GLN A 130 0.19 -2.20 4.77
N GLU A 131 0.99 -3.15 5.22
CA GLU A 131 0.83 -4.57 4.91
C GLU A 131 -0.55 -5.10 5.37
N GLN A 132 -1.01 -4.68 6.55
CA GLN A 132 -2.32 -5.08 7.05
C GLN A 132 -3.47 -4.53 6.19
N LEU A 133 -3.43 -3.25 5.84
CA LEU A 133 -4.46 -2.61 5.02
C LEU A 133 -4.50 -3.18 3.60
N TYR A 134 -3.34 -3.43 3.00
CA TYR A 134 -3.25 -4.03 1.67
C TYR A 134 -3.73 -5.48 1.66
N THR A 135 -3.34 -6.26 2.67
CA THR A 135 -3.86 -7.63 2.85
C THR A 135 -5.38 -7.62 3.02
N TYR A 136 -5.89 -6.67 3.79
CA TYR A 136 -7.33 -6.49 3.93
C TYR A 136 -7.99 -6.17 2.57
N LEU A 137 -7.46 -5.21 1.84
CA LEU A 137 -8.00 -4.83 0.53
C LEU A 137 -8.05 -6.03 -0.43
N LEU A 138 -6.97 -6.81 -0.52
CA LEU A 138 -6.95 -8.04 -1.33
C LEU A 138 -7.97 -9.07 -0.89
N ASN A 139 -8.12 -9.29 0.41
CA ASN A 139 -9.12 -10.24 0.90
C ASN A 139 -10.55 -9.81 0.56
N THR A 140 -10.82 -8.51 0.45
CA THR A 140 -12.12 -8.04 -0.03
C THR A 140 -12.37 -8.38 -1.50
N TYR A 141 -11.31 -8.60 -2.25
CA TYR A 141 -11.36 -9.08 -3.62
C TYR A 141 -11.43 -10.61 -3.69
N ASP A 142 -10.83 -11.33 -2.77
CA ASP A 142 -10.78 -12.80 -2.73
C ASP A 142 -12.13 -13.45 -2.38
N GLU A 143 -12.97 -12.78 -1.59
CA GLU A 143 -14.33 -13.23 -1.25
C GLU A 143 -15.26 -13.39 -2.47
N ALA A 144 -14.85 -12.93 -3.63
CA ALA A 144 -15.58 -12.98 -4.88
C ALA A 144 -15.00 -13.98 -5.91
N ASP A 145 -14.42 -15.13 -5.51
CA ASP A 145 -13.90 -16.23 -6.36
C ASP A 145 -12.46 -16.12 -6.89
N LEU A 146 -11.56 -15.33 -6.27
CA LEU A 146 -10.14 -15.38 -6.59
C LEU A 146 -9.35 -16.26 -5.64
N SER A 147 -9.24 -17.51 -5.93
CA SER A 147 -8.22 -18.36 -5.31
C SER A 147 -6.84 -17.97 -5.84
N PHE A 148 -6.15 -17.06 -5.15
CA PHE A 148 -4.74 -16.80 -5.43
C PHE A 148 -3.90 -18.01 -4.98
N SER A 149 -3.29 -18.71 -5.90
CA SER A 149 -2.33 -19.77 -5.57
C SER A 149 -1.13 -19.16 -4.84
N SER A 150 -0.95 -19.51 -3.56
CA SER A 150 0.19 -19.04 -2.76
C SER A 150 1.53 -19.51 -3.36
N TYR A 151 1.53 -20.70 -3.97
CA TYR A 151 2.70 -21.25 -4.63
C TYR A 151 3.06 -20.43 -5.89
N GLU A 152 2.09 -20.21 -6.78
CA GLU A 152 2.30 -19.44 -8.00
C GLU A 152 2.80 -18.01 -7.70
N LYS A 153 2.21 -17.32 -6.72
CA LYS A 153 2.69 -16.01 -6.27
C LYS A 153 4.13 -16.04 -5.77
N SER A 154 4.51 -17.10 -5.03
CA SER A 154 5.87 -17.23 -4.52
C SER A 154 6.89 -17.40 -5.64
N GLU A 155 6.60 -18.24 -6.63
CA GLU A 155 7.47 -18.48 -7.79
C GLU A 155 7.61 -17.22 -8.65
N LEU A 156 6.50 -16.57 -8.98
CA LEU A 156 6.51 -15.32 -9.74
C LEU A 156 7.25 -14.19 -9.01
N SER A 157 7.11 -14.11 -7.68
CA SER A 157 7.84 -13.13 -6.87
C SER A 157 9.35 -13.39 -6.89
N SER A 158 9.76 -14.66 -6.85
CA SER A 158 11.16 -15.07 -6.93
C SER A 158 11.75 -14.77 -8.31
N ALA A 159 11.03 -15.12 -9.37
CA ALA A 159 11.45 -14.86 -10.75
C ALA A 159 11.57 -13.34 -11.01
N LEU A 160 10.65 -12.52 -10.51
CA LEU A 160 10.78 -11.08 -10.54
C LEU A 160 12.06 -10.59 -9.86
N ALA A 161 12.36 -11.11 -8.66
CA ALA A 161 13.47 -10.63 -7.83
C ALA A 161 14.85 -11.02 -8.36
N TYR A 162 15.00 -12.24 -8.89
CA TYR A 162 16.29 -12.82 -9.22
C TYR A 162 16.53 -12.97 -10.73
N ASP A 163 15.47 -13.25 -11.49
CA ASP A 163 15.57 -13.52 -12.93
C ASP A 163 15.16 -12.31 -13.78
N GLY A 164 14.56 -11.29 -13.17
CA GLY A 164 14.07 -10.11 -13.88
C GLY A 164 12.80 -10.36 -14.70
N ASP A 165 12.07 -11.45 -14.44
CA ASP A 165 10.84 -11.80 -15.18
C ASP A 165 9.64 -10.97 -14.72
N TRP A 166 9.66 -9.70 -15.10
CA TRP A 166 8.57 -8.78 -14.84
C TRP A 166 7.33 -9.08 -15.68
N GLN A 167 7.48 -9.64 -16.87
CA GLN A 167 6.37 -9.95 -17.76
C GLN A 167 5.41 -10.97 -17.13
N SER A 168 5.94 -12.07 -16.61
CA SER A 168 5.13 -13.09 -15.95
C SER A 168 4.47 -12.56 -14.68
N TYR A 169 5.19 -11.78 -13.88
CA TYR A 169 4.67 -11.22 -12.64
C TYR A 169 3.54 -10.20 -12.86
N PHE A 170 3.75 -9.20 -13.70
CA PHE A 170 2.72 -8.19 -14.00
C PHE A 170 1.63 -8.73 -14.93
N GLY A 171 1.93 -9.72 -15.77
CA GLY A 171 0.93 -10.48 -16.53
C GLY A 171 -0.06 -11.17 -15.60
N TYR A 172 0.42 -11.82 -14.56
CA TYR A 172 -0.43 -12.44 -13.53
C TYR A 172 -1.32 -11.41 -12.81
N ILE A 173 -0.77 -10.24 -12.44
CA ILE A 173 -1.55 -9.15 -11.84
C ILE A 173 -2.64 -8.67 -12.81
N ALA A 174 -2.30 -8.48 -14.08
CA ALA A 174 -3.25 -8.05 -15.12
C ALA A 174 -4.37 -9.09 -15.34
N ASP A 175 -4.06 -10.39 -15.34
CA ASP A 175 -5.03 -11.46 -15.43
C ASP A 175 -5.95 -11.51 -14.22
N CYS A 176 -5.39 -11.31 -13.02
CA CYS A 176 -6.18 -11.15 -11.81
C CYS A 176 -7.11 -9.94 -11.90
N LEU A 177 -6.60 -8.79 -12.29
CA LEU A 177 -7.39 -7.58 -12.48
C LEU A 177 -8.51 -7.79 -13.51
N HIS A 178 -8.21 -8.45 -14.62
CA HIS A 178 -9.20 -8.75 -15.66
C HIS A 178 -10.32 -9.66 -15.15
N ARG A 179 -9.99 -10.74 -14.45
CA ARG A 179 -10.97 -11.65 -13.83
C ARG A 179 -11.83 -10.93 -12.77
N TYR A 180 -11.26 -9.94 -12.10
CA TYR A 180 -11.86 -9.21 -11.00
C TYR A 180 -12.68 -8.01 -11.40
N ALA A 181 -12.35 -7.38 -12.51
CA ALA A 181 -13.03 -6.19 -12.97
C ALA A 181 -14.52 -6.52 -13.23
N SER A 182 -15.28 -6.63 -12.12
CA SER A 182 -16.73 -6.63 -12.20
C SER A 182 -17.18 -5.35 -12.89
N GLN A 183 -18.39 -5.35 -13.48
CA GLN A 183 -18.90 -4.15 -14.13
C GLN A 183 -18.92 -2.91 -13.20
N ARG A 184 -19.04 -3.11 -11.90
CA ARG A 184 -18.97 -2.05 -10.88
C ARG A 184 -17.55 -1.48 -10.73
N ASP A 185 -16.54 -2.31 -10.81
CA ASP A 185 -15.15 -1.89 -10.61
C ASP A 185 -14.59 -1.22 -11.88
N LYS A 186 -15.08 -1.58 -13.07
CA LYS A 186 -14.74 -0.89 -14.35
C LYS A 186 -15.10 0.61 -14.33
N GLN A 187 -16.01 1.04 -13.46
CA GLN A 187 -16.35 2.45 -13.31
C GLN A 187 -15.38 3.24 -12.42
N LYS A 188 -14.50 2.56 -11.69
CA LYS A 188 -13.57 3.22 -10.73
C LYS A 188 -12.28 3.74 -11.38
N GLY A 189 -11.98 3.36 -12.62
CA GLY A 189 -10.91 3.96 -13.42
C GLY A 189 -9.50 3.70 -12.90
N GLU A 190 -8.64 4.67 -13.09
CA GLU A 190 -7.21 4.64 -12.80
C GLU A 190 -6.89 4.33 -11.33
N SER A 191 -7.58 4.98 -10.39
CA SER A 191 -7.38 4.77 -8.96
C SER A 191 -7.62 3.32 -8.51
N PHE A 192 -8.54 2.61 -9.17
CA PHE A 192 -8.78 1.20 -8.87
C PHE A 192 -7.62 0.33 -9.36
N VAL A 193 -7.16 0.55 -10.60
CA VAL A 193 -6.02 -0.20 -11.17
C VAL A 193 -4.77 0.03 -10.33
N HIS A 194 -4.50 1.29 -9.95
CA HIS A 194 -3.37 1.65 -9.10
C HIS A 194 -3.46 0.96 -7.73
N GLY A 195 -4.57 1.11 -7.00
CA GLY A 195 -4.75 0.51 -5.67
C GLY A 195 -4.70 -1.02 -5.70
N PHE A 196 -5.26 -1.66 -6.74
CA PHE A 196 -5.19 -3.11 -6.92
C PHE A 196 -3.74 -3.58 -7.17
N THR A 197 -3.03 -2.93 -8.10
CA THR A 197 -1.63 -3.26 -8.43
C THR A 197 -0.75 -3.06 -7.20
N LEU A 198 -0.93 -1.98 -6.46
CA LEU A 198 -0.20 -1.68 -5.23
C LEU A 198 -0.44 -2.75 -4.16
N ALA A 199 -1.70 -3.16 -3.95
CA ALA A 199 -2.04 -4.20 -2.99
C ALA A 199 -1.47 -5.59 -3.39
N MET A 200 -1.48 -5.91 -4.68
CA MET A 200 -0.89 -7.15 -5.19
C MET A 200 0.64 -7.16 -5.03
N THR A 201 1.31 -6.06 -5.36
CA THR A 201 2.76 -5.94 -5.22
C THR A 201 3.21 -5.94 -3.76
N ALA A 202 2.40 -5.44 -2.83
CA ALA A 202 2.67 -5.49 -1.39
C ALA A 202 2.68 -6.92 -0.80
N GLN A 203 2.15 -7.91 -1.50
CA GLN A 203 2.26 -9.33 -1.12
C GLN A 203 3.61 -9.94 -1.50
N ASN A 204 4.43 -9.23 -2.26
CA ASN A 204 5.75 -9.68 -2.65
C ASN A 204 6.74 -9.46 -1.50
N ARG A 205 7.30 -10.54 -0.96
CA ARG A 205 8.23 -10.48 0.19
C ARG A 205 9.58 -9.86 -0.12
N PHE A 206 9.94 -9.72 -1.38
CA PHE A 206 11.25 -9.21 -1.82
C PHE A 206 11.25 -7.70 -1.98
N TYR A 207 10.08 -7.11 -2.19
CA TYR A 207 9.93 -5.68 -2.47
C TYR A 207 9.00 -4.98 -1.50
N ARG A 208 9.36 -3.74 -1.22
CA ARG A 208 8.48 -2.77 -0.59
C ARG A 208 7.91 -1.86 -1.69
N PRO A 209 6.63 -1.94 -2.00
CA PRO A 209 6.01 -0.99 -2.92
C PRO A 209 5.87 0.37 -2.24
N VAL A 210 6.34 1.41 -2.91
CA VAL A 210 6.18 2.81 -2.49
C VAL A 210 5.33 3.48 -3.55
N SER A 211 4.16 4.00 -3.14
CA SER A 211 3.26 4.76 -4.01
C SER A 211 3.67 6.22 -4.03
N GLU A 212 3.54 6.86 -5.18
CA GLU A 212 3.83 8.28 -5.36
C GLU A 212 5.20 8.69 -4.82
N GLN A 213 6.23 7.89 -5.14
CA GLN A 213 7.60 8.22 -4.78
C GLN A 213 8.00 9.53 -5.46
N ASP A 214 8.32 10.54 -4.64
CA ASP A 214 8.80 11.83 -5.14
C ASP A 214 10.16 11.68 -5.80
N THR A 215 10.26 12.24 -6.99
CA THR A 215 11.51 12.44 -7.72
C THR A 215 11.64 13.92 -8.06
N GLN A 216 12.81 14.38 -8.41
CA GLN A 216 12.99 15.79 -8.82
C GLN A 216 12.18 16.17 -10.07
N GLU A 217 11.68 15.18 -10.82
CA GLU A 217 10.95 15.35 -12.08
C GLU A 217 9.47 14.96 -12.00
N GLY A 218 8.98 14.56 -10.83
CA GLY A 218 7.59 14.17 -10.60
C GLY A 218 7.43 12.97 -9.66
N TYR A 219 6.27 12.33 -9.71
CA TYR A 219 5.93 11.22 -8.84
C TYR A 219 5.83 9.93 -9.64
N VAL A 220 6.52 8.89 -9.17
CA VAL A 220 6.40 7.52 -9.69
C VAL A 220 5.12 6.90 -9.13
N ASP A 221 4.29 6.31 -9.99
CA ASP A 221 3.05 5.66 -9.53
C ASP A 221 3.35 4.55 -8.51
N ILE A 222 4.23 3.60 -8.84
CA ILE A 222 4.69 2.57 -7.89
C ILE A 222 6.18 2.31 -8.11
N PHE A 223 6.97 2.47 -7.04
CA PHE A 223 8.35 2.03 -6.98
C PHE A 223 8.45 0.74 -6.16
N LEU A 224 8.97 -0.34 -6.74
CA LEU A 224 9.27 -1.58 -6.04
C LEU A 224 10.69 -1.51 -5.47
N CYS A 225 10.80 -0.98 -4.25
CA CYS A 225 12.06 -0.85 -3.52
C CYS A 225 12.52 -2.23 -3.03
N PRO A 226 13.69 -2.74 -3.43
CA PRO A 226 14.18 -4.04 -3.01
C PRO A 226 14.56 -4.05 -1.53
N MET A 227 14.23 -5.13 -0.83
CA MET A 227 14.54 -5.31 0.59
C MET A 227 15.94 -5.90 0.78
N LEU A 228 16.98 -5.13 0.40
CA LEU A 228 18.37 -5.56 0.40
C LEU A 228 18.92 -5.89 1.79
N GLU A 229 18.33 -5.35 2.85
CA GLU A 229 18.71 -5.68 4.23
C GLU A 229 18.40 -7.14 4.61
N ILE A 230 17.47 -7.77 3.87
CA ILE A 230 17.06 -9.17 4.07
C ILE A 230 17.56 -10.06 2.94
N TYR A 231 17.53 -9.55 1.71
CA TYR A 231 17.84 -10.25 0.45
C TYR A 231 18.94 -9.49 -0.31
N SER A 232 20.16 -9.54 0.23
CA SER A 232 21.30 -8.74 -0.25
C SER A 232 21.80 -9.13 -1.65
N ASP A 233 21.38 -10.26 -2.19
CA ASP A 233 21.74 -10.81 -3.49
C ASP A 233 20.76 -10.45 -4.62
N MET A 234 19.71 -9.71 -4.31
CA MET A 234 18.78 -9.19 -5.33
C MET A 234 19.46 -8.21 -6.28
N LYS A 235 19.07 -8.24 -7.55
CA LYS A 235 19.68 -7.45 -8.61
C LYS A 235 18.74 -6.46 -9.28
N HIS A 236 17.45 -6.55 -9.02
CA HIS A 236 16.43 -5.80 -9.76
C HIS A 236 15.59 -4.94 -8.82
N SER A 237 15.30 -3.72 -9.24
CA SER A 237 14.26 -2.84 -8.73
C SER A 237 13.37 -2.41 -9.88
N TYR A 238 12.14 -1.98 -9.60
CA TYR A 238 11.19 -1.68 -10.67
C TYR A 238 10.46 -0.37 -10.42
N ILE A 239 10.32 0.38 -11.50
CA ILE A 239 9.40 1.51 -11.60
C ILE A 239 8.21 1.04 -12.42
N VAL A 240 7.02 1.26 -11.90
CA VAL A 240 5.76 0.91 -12.55
C VAL A 240 4.96 2.17 -12.79
N GLU A 241 4.78 2.53 -14.05
CA GLU A 241 3.93 3.62 -14.49
C GLU A 241 2.63 3.05 -15.05
N LEU A 242 1.51 3.50 -14.53
CA LEU A 242 0.17 3.03 -14.88
C LEU A 242 -0.54 4.07 -15.73
N LYS A 243 -1.07 3.67 -16.87
CA LYS A 243 -1.92 4.51 -17.71
C LYS A 243 -3.27 3.81 -17.93
N TYR A 244 -4.31 4.56 -17.75
CA TYR A 244 -5.66 4.05 -17.91
C TYR A 244 -6.23 4.38 -19.27
N ALA A 245 -6.49 3.34 -20.07
CA ALA A 245 -7.21 3.44 -21.33
C ALA A 245 -8.69 3.09 -21.11
N LYS A 246 -9.59 3.90 -21.67
CA LYS A 246 -11.03 3.61 -21.64
C LYS A 246 -11.36 2.56 -22.70
N TYR A 247 -12.38 1.76 -22.46
CA TYR A 247 -12.83 0.73 -23.41
C TYR A 247 -13.12 1.24 -24.83
N LYS A 248 -13.46 2.53 -24.97
CA LYS A 248 -13.76 3.18 -26.25
C LYS A 248 -12.55 3.87 -26.90
N ASP A 249 -11.41 3.87 -26.24
CA ASP A 249 -10.21 4.50 -26.78
C ASP A 249 -9.70 3.70 -27.99
N SER A 250 -9.16 4.41 -28.98
CA SER A 250 -8.59 3.78 -30.17
C SER A 250 -7.25 3.09 -29.83
N GLU A 251 -6.87 2.10 -30.63
CA GLU A 251 -5.54 1.47 -30.52
C GLU A 251 -4.41 2.50 -30.59
N THR A 252 -4.56 3.53 -31.41
CA THR A 252 -3.61 4.65 -31.47
C THR A 252 -3.46 5.35 -30.13
N ARG A 253 -4.59 5.61 -29.43
CA ARG A 253 -4.54 6.24 -28.10
C ARG A 253 -3.91 5.33 -27.05
N VAL A 254 -4.17 4.04 -27.11
CA VAL A 254 -3.52 3.07 -26.22
C VAL A 254 -2.00 3.05 -26.43
N GLU A 255 -1.55 3.08 -27.67
CA GLU A 255 -0.11 3.11 -27.98
C GLU A 255 0.54 4.45 -27.58
N GLU A 256 -0.17 5.58 -27.68
CA GLU A 256 0.30 6.86 -27.16
C GLU A 256 0.51 6.79 -25.63
N LEU A 257 -0.50 6.30 -24.89
CA LEU A 257 -0.43 6.13 -23.43
C LEU A 257 0.73 5.23 -23.02
N ARG A 258 0.96 4.15 -23.77
CA ARG A 258 2.09 3.26 -23.55
C ARG A 258 3.43 3.96 -23.72
N ARG A 259 3.59 4.77 -24.77
CA ARG A 259 4.81 5.57 -24.98
C ARG A 259 5.00 6.63 -23.90
N GLU A 260 3.92 7.28 -23.48
CA GLU A 260 3.96 8.22 -22.35
C GLU A 260 4.46 7.53 -21.08
N ALA A 261 3.93 6.35 -20.72
CA ALA A 261 4.35 5.58 -19.55
C ALA A 261 5.84 5.20 -19.60
N ILE A 262 6.30 4.67 -20.74
CA ILE A 262 7.70 4.30 -20.92
C ILE A 262 8.61 5.53 -20.73
N ALA A 263 8.29 6.65 -21.40
CA ALA A 263 9.09 7.87 -21.31
C ALA A 263 9.09 8.48 -19.88
N GLN A 264 8.03 8.29 -19.09
CA GLN A 264 7.99 8.67 -17.68
C GLN A 264 8.86 7.75 -16.83
N ALA A 265 8.71 6.44 -16.98
CA ALA A 265 9.51 5.47 -16.25
C ALA A 265 11.02 5.63 -16.49
N ASP A 266 11.43 5.85 -17.74
CA ASP A 266 12.85 6.08 -18.09
C ASP A 266 13.42 7.32 -17.38
N ARG A 267 12.69 8.44 -17.39
CA ARG A 267 13.13 9.67 -16.70
C ARG A 267 13.28 9.47 -15.20
N TYR A 268 12.32 8.76 -14.57
CA TYR A 268 12.36 8.51 -13.13
C TYR A 268 13.45 7.52 -12.75
N ALA A 269 13.78 6.56 -13.63
CA ALA A 269 14.85 5.60 -13.40
C ALA A 269 16.22 6.30 -13.26
N ASP A 270 16.50 7.29 -14.11
CA ASP A 270 17.73 8.08 -14.03
C ASP A 270 17.83 8.83 -12.69
N THR A 271 16.74 9.43 -12.24
CA THR A 271 16.71 10.20 -10.99
C THR A 271 16.84 9.31 -9.76
N LEU A 272 16.16 8.16 -9.73
CA LEU A 272 16.22 7.23 -8.59
C LEU A 272 17.58 6.53 -8.49
N SER A 273 18.25 6.24 -9.60
CA SER A 273 19.59 5.66 -9.60
C SER A 273 20.62 6.58 -8.93
N LEU A 274 20.47 7.90 -9.07
CA LEU A 274 21.32 8.89 -8.43
C LEU A 274 21.11 9.01 -6.92
N ILE A 275 19.87 8.82 -6.44
CA ILE A 275 19.54 8.89 -5.02
C ILE A 275 20.14 7.70 -4.25
N HIS A 276 20.13 6.49 -4.84
CA HIS A 276 20.67 5.29 -4.18
C HIS A 276 22.20 5.19 -4.17
N ILE A 277 22.92 6.03 -4.94
CA ILE A 277 24.38 6.10 -4.91
C ILE A 277 24.88 7.05 -3.81
N SER A 278 24.02 7.91 -3.28
CA SER A 278 24.38 8.95 -2.29
C SER A 278 24.02 8.61 -0.83
N GLU A 279 23.39 7.48 -0.54
CA GLU A 279 23.14 6.93 0.80
C GLU A 279 24.02 5.70 1.08
#